data_e8d9fcc6c5244e8c6f1592dc47092362
#
_entry.id   e8d9fcc6c5244e8c6f1592dc47092362
#
_cell.length_a   1.000
_cell.length_b   1.000
_cell.length_c   1.000
_cell.angle_alpha   90.00
_cell.angle_beta   90.00
_cell.angle_gamma   90.00
#
_symmetry.space_group_name_H-M   'P 1'
#
loop_
_entity.id
_entity.type
_entity.pdbx_description
1 polymer ?
#
loop_
_entity_poly.entity_id
_entity_poly.type
_entity_poly.pdbx_seq_one_letter_code
_entity_poly.pdbx_strand_id
1 'polypeptide(L)'
;FFGGSQLSQFMDQTNPLSELTHKRRLSALGPGGLSRERAGFDVRDVHHSHYGRICPIETPEGPNIGLLGSLAVYGKTNDYGFIETPYRKVYNEISSDDKDIISRNVYEDVKVGNKILVKTGDEFTEKHFKELSKKKAFNIKVTPYVTTVPQDVEFMSADEEEDKIIGQSTTEVDSKGQILSATVDVREGEAVRKIQPQNLTHL
;
A
#
# COMPACT_ATOMS: atom_id res chain seq x y z
N PHE A 1 -22.57 28.45 9.68
CA PHE A 1 -21.51 27.59 9.13
C PHE A 1 -21.32 27.86 7.64
N PHE A 2 -22.32 27.67 6.81
CA PHE A 2 -22.20 27.80 5.34
C PHE A 2 -21.84 29.21 4.84
N GLY A 3 -22.14 30.26 5.57
CA GLY A 3 -21.82 31.64 5.18
C GLY A 3 -20.54 32.22 5.80
N GLY A 4 -19.97 31.59 6.82
CA GLY A 4 -18.87 32.16 7.61
C GLY A 4 -17.63 31.28 7.76
N SER A 5 -17.70 30.00 7.36
CA SER A 5 -16.54 29.12 7.45
C SER A 5 -15.61 29.31 6.24
N GLN A 6 -14.30 29.35 6.48
CA GLN A 6 -13.29 29.44 5.42
C GLN A 6 -13.32 28.23 4.49
N LEU A 7 -13.73 27.06 4.97
CA LEU A 7 -13.80 25.81 4.21
C LEU A 7 -15.10 25.66 3.42
N SER A 8 -16.13 26.45 3.78
CA SER A 8 -17.35 26.51 3.00
C SER A 8 -17.18 27.55 1.88
N GLN A 9 -17.07 27.07 0.66
CA GLN A 9 -16.75 27.86 -0.52
C GLN A 9 -17.78 27.69 -1.62
N PHE A 10 -17.88 28.67 -2.50
CA PHE A 10 -18.65 28.56 -3.72
C PHE A 10 -18.03 27.47 -4.62
N MET A 11 -18.82 26.47 -5.03
CA MET A 11 -18.32 25.34 -5.79
C MET A 11 -17.95 25.74 -7.21
N ASP A 12 -16.79 25.32 -7.69
CA ASP A 12 -16.42 25.42 -9.10
C ASP A 12 -17.26 24.41 -9.92
N GLN A 13 -18.08 24.91 -10.84
CA GLN A 13 -19.04 24.13 -11.64
C GLN A 13 -18.82 24.29 -13.15
N THR A 14 -17.62 24.55 -13.61
CA THR A 14 -17.31 24.69 -15.03
C THR A 14 -17.59 23.40 -15.80
N ASN A 15 -17.27 22.27 -15.19
CA ASN A 15 -17.52 20.91 -15.69
C ASN A 15 -17.57 19.91 -14.52
N PRO A 16 -18.04 18.68 -14.72
CA PRO A 16 -18.11 17.69 -13.63
C PRO A 16 -16.77 17.38 -12.97
N LEU A 17 -15.66 17.42 -13.69
CA LEU A 17 -14.32 17.17 -13.13
C LEU A 17 -13.90 18.30 -12.19
N SER A 18 -14.19 19.57 -12.51
CA SER A 18 -13.89 20.70 -11.63
C SER A 18 -14.68 20.63 -10.31
N GLU A 19 -15.92 20.17 -10.35
CA GLU A 19 -16.71 19.90 -9.14
C GLU A 19 -16.07 18.83 -8.28
N LEU A 20 -15.65 17.71 -8.90
CA LEU A 20 -15.02 16.58 -8.18
C LEU A 20 -13.69 17.01 -7.55
N THR A 21 -12.82 17.68 -8.28
CA THR A 21 -11.52 18.13 -7.77
C THR A 21 -11.67 19.16 -6.66
N HIS A 22 -12.66 20.05 -6.75
CA HIS A 22 -12.94 21.01 -5.68
C HIS A 22 -13.39 20.32 -4.40
N LYS A 23 -14.21 19.29 -4.48
CA LYS A 23 -14.68 18.50 -3.32
C LYS A 23 -13.54 17.70 -2.66
N ARG A 24 -12.49 17.36 -3.40
CA ARG A 24 -11.32 16.60 -2.94
C ARG A 24 -10.14 17.49 -2.56
N ARG A 25 -10.32 18.79 -2.47
CA ARG A 25 -9.27 19.73 -2.11
C ARG A 25 -8.95 19.65 -0.63
N LEU A 26 -7.66 19.70 -0.32
CA LEU A 26 -7.11 19.72 1.03
C LEU A 26 -6.53 21.11 1.30
N SER A 27 -6.73 21.63 2.50
CA SER A 27 -6.20 22.94 2.93
C SER A 27 -5.49 22.78 4.26
N ALA A 28 -4.25 23.29 4.32
CA ALA A 28 -3.53 23.44 5.58
C ALA A 28 -3.93 24.73 6.36
N LEU A 29 -4.77 25.58 5.74
CA LEU A 29 -5.25 26.84 6.29
C LEU A 29 -6.57 26.65 7.04
N GLY A 30 -6.90 27.62 7.88
CA GLY A 30 -8.18 27.69 8.55
C GLY A 30 -8.12 27.45 10.06
N PRO A 31 -9.27 27.32 10.74
CA PRO A 31 -9.32 27.08 12.17
C PRO A 31 -8.56 25.80 12.57
N GLY A 32 -7.60 25.92 13.48
CA GLY A 32 -6.73 24.83 13.91
C GLY A 32 -5.57 24.52 12.95
N GLY A 33 -5.49 25.18 11.80
CA GLY A 33 -4.42 25.02 10.81
C GLY A 33 -3.40 26.17 10.85
N LEU A 34 -2.69 26.32 9.73
CA LEU A 34 -1.64 27.33 9.55
C LEU A 34 -2.21 28.67 9.07
N SER A 35 -1.45 29.75 9.29
CA SER A 35 -1.62 31.01 8.56
C SER A 35 -0.56 31.14 7.47
N ARG A 36 -0.89 31.85 6.39
CA ARG A 36 0.03 32.01 5.24
C ARG A 36 1.36 32.63 5.66
N GLU A 37 1.33 33.60 6.56
CA GLU A 37 2.49 34.36 7.05
C GLU A 37 3.43 33.50 7.90
N ARG A 38 2.89 32.49 8.59
CA ARG A 38 3.64 31.58 9.45
C ARG A 38 4.12 30.30 8.73
N ALA A 39 3.65 30.07 7.52
CA ALA A 39 4.02 28.91 6.73
C ALA A 39 5.40 29.11 6.08
N GLY A 40 6.43 28.48 6.63
CA GLY A 40 7.77 28.40 6.04
C GLY A 40 7.84 27.41 4.87
N PHE A 41 9.05 27.16 4.38
CA PHE A 41 9.29 26.21 3.28
C PHE A 41 8.97 24.76 3.67
N ASP A 42 9.31 24.35 4.89
CA ASP A 42 9.16 22.97 5.35
C ASP A 42 7.72 22.45 5.28
N VAL A 43 6.74 23.29 5.62
CA VAL A 43 5.32 22.91 5.59
C VAL A 43 4.70 22.97 4.20
N ARG A 44 5.41 23.56 3.23
CA ARG A 44 5.00 23.67 1.83
C ARG A 44 5.61 22.60 0.95
N ASP A 45 6.62 21.91 1.46
CA ASP A 45 7.34 20.88 0.75
C ASP A 45 6.56 19.55 0.75
N VAL A 46 6.96 18.63 -0.15
CA VAL A 46 6.40 17.29 -0.21
C VAL A 46 7.08 16.41 0.83
N HIS A 47 6.29 15.88 1.75
CA HIS A 47 6.77 14.94 2.76
C HIS A 47 6.53 13.49 2.29
N HIS A 48 7.34 12.53 2.74
CA HIS A 48 7.20 11.12 2.35
C HIS A 48 5.81 10.54 2.72
N SER A 49 5.19 11.02 3.81
CA SER A 49 3.83 10.63 4.21
C SER A 49 2.73 11.05 3.22
N HIS A 50 3.04 11.91 2.25
CA HIS A 50 2.10 12.30 1.20
C HIS A 50 1.87 11.18 0.17
N TYR A 51 2.78 10.21 0.11
CA TYR A 51 2.70 9.13 -0.88
C TYR A 51 1.35 8.39 -0.80
N GLY A 52 0.65 8.34 -1.93
CA GLY A 52 -0.69 7.75 -2.02
C GLY A 52 -1.83 8.52 -1.33
N ARG A 53 -1.53 9.62 -0.62
CA ARG A 53 -2.51 10.43 0.15
C ARG A 53 -2.74 11.80 -0.44
N ILE A 54 -1.69 12.51 -0.77
CA ILE A 54 -1.75 13.87 -1.29
C ILE A 54 -1.01 13.92 -2.64
N CYS A 55 -1.64 14.49 -3.66
CA CYS A 55 -0.99 14.67 -4.95
C CYS A 55 0.23 15.59 -4.82
N PRO A 56 1.44 15.16 -5.22
CA PRO A 56 2.65 15.95 -5.03
C PRO A 56 2.79 17.13 -5.99
N ILE A 57 1.98 17.19 -7.04
CA ILE A 57 2.10 18.20 -8.11
C ILE A 57 0.90 19.15 -8.19
N GLU A 58 -0.29 18.73 -7.71
CA GLU A 58 -1.49 19.56 -7.78
C GLU A 58 -1.54 20.52 -6.60
N THR A 59 -0.96 21.70 -6.78
CA THR A 59 -0.96 22.80 -5.82
C THR A 59 -1.03 24.12 -6.59
N PRO A 60 -1.68 25.18 -6.05
CA PRO A 60 -1.73 26.46 -6.70
C PRO A 60 -0.35 27.14 -6.72
N GLU A 61 -0.16 28.07 -7.66
CA GLU A 61 0.95 28.97 -7.72
C GLU A 61 0.74 30.17 -6.78
N GLY A 62 1.83 30.75 -6.26
CA GLY A 62 1.80 31.95 -5.45
C GLY A 62 1.71 31.68 -3.93
N PRO A 63 1.02 32.56 -3.15
CA PRO A 63 1.09 32.54 -1.68
C PRO A 63 0.58 31.23 -1.04
N ASN A 64 -0.26 30.50 -1.74
CA ASN A 64 -0.87 29.25 -1.26
C ASN A 64 -0.13 28.00 -1.71
N ILE A 65 1.01 28.11 -2.36
CA ILE A 65 1.80 26.98 -2.82
C ILE A 65 2.12 26.03 -1.64
N GLY A 66 1.87 24.75 -1.81
CA GLY A 66 2.08 23.73 -0.78
C GLY A 66 1.07 23.74 0.37
N LEU A 67 0.23 24.78 0.52
CA LEU A 67 -0.79 24.88 1.57
C LEU A 67 -2.17 24.42 1.12
N LEU A 68 -2.41 24.42 -0.18
CA LEU A 68 -3.59 23.81 -0.81
C LEU A 68 -3.10 22.67 -1.69
N GLY A 69 -3.75 21.54 -1.58
CA GLY A 69 -3.43 20.36 -2.36
C GLY A 69 -4.69 19.57 -2.68
N SER A 70 -4.52 18.45 -3.31
CA SER A 70 -5.61 17.54 -3.66
C SER A 70 -5.37 16.16 -3.08
N LEU A 71 -6.45 15.50 -2.67
CA LEU A 71 -6.43 14.12 -2.22
C LEU A 71 -6.04 13.22 -3.41
N ALA A 72 -5.09 12.30 -3.19
CA ALA A 72 -4.71 11.32 -4.18
C ALA A 72 -5.91 10.43 -4.59
N VAL A 73 -5.86 9.83 -5.78
CA VAL A 73 -7.01 9.14 -6.40
C VAL A 73 -7.59 8.07 -5.49
N TYR A 74 -6.74 7.24 -4.88
CA TYR A 74 -7.16 6.16 -3.98
C TYR A 74 -7.15 6.55 -2.50
N GLY A 75 -6.73 7.79 -2.17
CA GLY A 75 -6.75 8.29 -0.80
C GLY A 75 -8.19 8.48 -0.31
N LYS A 76 -8.43 8.11 0.93
CA LYS A 76 -9.68 8.33 1.66
C LYS A 76 -9.41 8.82 3.07
N THR A 77 -10.39 9.37 3.73
CA THR A 77 -10.33 9.71 5.16
C THR A 77 -10.98 8.62 5.99
N ASN A 78 -10.37 8.29 7.13
CA ASN A 78 -10.98 7.42 8.12
C ASN A 78 -11.94 8.19 9.04
N ASP A 79 -12.58 7.48 9.97
CA ASP A 79 -13.55 8.06 10.92
C ASP A 79 -12.94 9.09 11.87
N TYR A 80 -11.62 9.08 12.05
CA TYR A 80 -10.87 10.04 12.87
C TYR A 80 -10.38 11.26 12.07
N GLY A 81 -10.55 11.25 10.73
CA GLY A 81 -10.10 12.33 9.84
C GLY A 81 -8.68 12.18 9.29
N PHE A 82 -7.97 11.08 9.57
CA PHE A 82 -6.68 10.79 8.95
C PHE A 82 -6.85 10.32 7.51
N ILE A 83 -5.89 10.69 6.65
CA ILE A 83 -5.88 10.23 5.26
C ILE A 83 -5.18 8.87 5.21
N GLU A 84 -5.88 7.90 4.65
CA GLU A 84 -5.41 6.54 4.41
C GLU A 84 -5.22 6.27 2.92
N THR A 85 -4.31 5.34 2.62
CA THR A 85 -4.08 4.85 1.26
C THR A 85 -4.10 3.32 1.24
N PRO A 86 -4.58 2.69 0.14
CA PRO A 86 -4.67 1.25 0.05
C PRO A 86 -3.33 0.61 -0.28
N TYR A 87 -3.06 -0.49 0.38
CA TYR A 87 -1.92 -1.38 0.12
C TYR A 87 -2.38 -2.82 -0.02
N ARG A 88 -1.72 -3.56 -0.88
CA ARG A 88 -1.91 -5.00 -1.01
C ARG A 88 -0.92 -5.72 -0.13
N LYS A 89 -1.41 -6.62 0.71
CA LYS A 89 -0.57 -7.43 1.58
C LYS A 89 0.27 -8.42 0.79
N VAL A 90 1.51 -8.60 1.20
CA VAL A 90 2.41 -9.61 0.65
C VAL A 90 2.46 -10.79 1.62
N TYR A 91 2.22 -11.98 1.09
CA TYR A 91 2.29 -13.24 1.82
C TYR A 91 3.52 -14.01 1.37
N ASN A 92 4.27 -14.55 2.32
CA ASN A 92 5.46 -15.39 2.09
C ASN A 92 5.30 -16.79 2.69
N GLU A 93 4.20 -17.04 3.40
CA GLU A 93 3.85 -18.33 4.00
C GLU A 93 2.38 -18.66 3.72
N ILE A 94 2.11 -19.94 3.53
CA ILE A 94 0.75 -20.48 3.39
C ILE A 94 0.65 -21.74 4.24
N SER A 95 -0.51 -21.95 4.87
CA SER A 95 -0.78 -23.18 5.62
C SER A 95 -0.88 -24.38 4.66
N SER A 96 -0.33 -25.52 5.07
CA SER A 96 -0.33 -26.76 4.28
C SER A 96 -1.72 -27.34 4.02
N ASP A 97 -2.75 -26.89 4.69
CA ASP A 97 -4.17 -27.27 4.52
C ASP A 97 -4.93 -26.27 3.63
N ASP A 98 -4.31 -25.16 3.26
CA ASP A 98 -4.90 -24.17 2.37
C ASP A 98 -4.69 -24.56 0.90
N LYS A 99 -5.77 -24.56 0.12
CA LYS A 99 -5.72 -24.90 -1.31
C LYS A 99 -4.98 -23.88 -2.16
N ASP A 100 -4.85 -22.65 -1.67
CA ASP A 100 -4.16 -21.56 -2.38
C ASP A 100 -2.65 -21.82 -2.54
N ILE A 101 -2.11 -22.82 -1.83
CA ILE A 101 -0.73 -23.28 -2.02
C ILE A 101 -0.51 -24.00 -3.35
N ILE A 102 -1.57 -24.58 -3.94
CA ILE A 102 -1.47 -25.33 -5.20
C ILE A 102 -1.06 -24.38 -6.31
N SER A 103 -0.08 -24.80 -7.10
CA SER A 103 0.53 -24.04 -8.19
C SER A 103 1.41 -22.85 -7.74
N ARG A 104 1.79 -22.77 -6.47
CA ARG A 104 2.80 -21.81 -6.01
C ARG A 104 4.18 -22.45 -5.91
N ASN A 105 5.21 -21.66 -6.15
CA ASN A 105 6.58 -22.12 -6.00
C ASN A 105 7.00 -22.07 -4.53
N VAL A 106 7.60 -23.15 -4.03
CA VAL A 106 8.09 -23.18 -2.65
C VAL A 106 9.44 -22.48 -2.54
N TYR A 107 9.63 -21.74 -1.47
CA TYR A 107 10.87 -20.99 -1.21
C TYR A 107 11.93 -21.82 -0.47
N GLU A 108 11.49 -22.78 0.33
CA GLU A 108 12.36 -23.71 1.06
C GLU A 108 11.89 -25.16 0.85
N ASP A 109 12.81 -26.11 1.00
CA ASP A 109 12.46 -27.52 0.89
C ASP A 109 11.35 -27.93 1.87
N VAL A 110 10.26 -28.41 1.36
CA VAL A 110 9.16 -28.96 2.17
C VAL A 110 9.48 -30.38 2.56
N LYS A 111 9.75 -30.60 3.85
CA LYS A 111 10.14 -31.91 4.41
C LYS A 111 8.99 -32.53 5.18
N VAL A 112 8.84 -33.83 5.01
CA VAL A 112 7.89 -34.65 5.73
C VAL A 112 8.65 -35.80 6.38
N GLY A 113 8.94 -35.67 7.68
CA GLY A 113 9.90 -36.53 8.36
C GLY A 113 11.29 -36.36 7.75
N ASN A 114 11.91 -37.47 7.30
CA ASN A 114 13.23 -37.45 6.67
C ASN A 114 13.17 -37.34 5.13
N LYS A 115 12.00 -37.23 4.52
CA LYS A 115 11.84 -37.17 3.07
C LYS A 115 11.52 -35.75 2.62
N ILE A 116 12.24 -35.27 1.60
CA ILE A 116 11.88 -34.03 0.90
C ILE A 116 10.71 -34.33 -0.02
N LEU A 117 9.58 -33.64 0.19
CA LEU A 117 8.37 -33.77 -0.62
C LEU A 117 8.40 -32.84 -1.83
N VAL A 118 8.82 -31.59 -1.64
CA VAL A 118 8.96 -30.56 -2.67
C VAL A 118 10.29 -29.85 -2.45
N LYS A 119 11.06 -29.65 -3.51
CA LYS A 119 12.33 -28.91 -3.44
C LYS A 119 12.10 -27.42 -3.63
N THR A 120 13.02 -26.64 -3.11
CA THR A 120 13.09 -25.19 -3.31
C THR A 120 12.99 -24.84 -4.80
N GLY A 121 12.09 -23.91 -5.14
CA GLY A 121 11.83 -23.45 -6.49
C GLY A 121 10.83 -24.29 -7.29
N ASP A 122 10.50 -25.51 -6.83
CA ASP A 122 9.51 -26.35 -7.49
C ASP A 122 8.08 -25.91 -7.19
N GLU A 123 7.18 -26.18 -8.13
CA GLU A 123 5.74 -25.89 -7.97
C GLU A 123 5.06 -26.92 -7.06
N PHE A 124 4.24 -26.40 -6.12
CA PHE A 124 3.44 -27.24 -5.25
C PHE A 124 2.19 -27.74 -5.96
N THR A 125 2.09 -29.06 -6.15
CA THR A 125 1.02 -29.68 -6.92
C THR A 125 -0.11 -30.25 -6.05
N GLU A 126 -1.27 -30.56 -6.66
CA GLU A 126 -2.37 -31.24 -5.98
C GLU A 126 -1.98 -32.59 -5.35
N LYS A 127 -0.98 -33.28 -5.92
CA LYS A 127 -0.47 -34.54 -5.33
C LYS A 127 0.19 -34.29 -3.99
N HIS A 128 1.01 -33.24 -3.91
CA HIS A 128 1.67 -32.83 -2.67
C HIS A 128 0.63 -32.41 -1.63
N PHE A 129 -0.40 -31.66 -2.04
CA PHE A 129 -1.49 -31.27 -1.17
C PHE A 129 -2.23 -32.46 -0.54
N LYS A 130 -2.61 -33.48 -1.34
CA LYS A 130 -3.27 -34.70 -0.87
C LYS A 130 -2.39 -35.51 0.09
N GLU A 131 -1.08 -35.45 -0.06
CA GLU A 131 -0.13 -36.13 0.84
C GLU A 131 -0.01 -35.42 2.19
N LEU A 132 -0.05 -34.07 2.18
CA LEU A 132 0.02 -33.25 3.40
C LEU A 132 -1.30 -33.13 4.15
N SER A 133 -2.44 -33.12 3.47
CA SER A 133 -3.78 -33.00 4.10
C SER A 133 -4.10 -34.08 5.13
N LYS A 134 -3.34 -35.19 5.13
CA LYS A 134 -3.44 -36.28 6.13
C LYS A 134 -2.65 -36.01 7.41
N LYS A 135 -1.95 -34.88 7.50
CA LYS A 135 -1.05 -34.55 8.60
C LYS A 135 -1.53 -33.29 9.31
N LYS A 136 -0.92 -32.97 10.46
CA LYS A 136 -1.18 -31.72 11.18
C LYS A 136 -0.71 -30.56 10.31
N ALA A 137 -1.55 -29.52 10.20
CA ALA A 137 -1.23 -28.32 9.44
C ALA A 137 0.04 -27.62 9.98
N PHE A 138 0.86 -27.09 9.07
CA PHE A 138 2.05 -26.28 9.35
C PHE A 138 2.25 -25.26 8.22
N ASN A 139 2.96 -24.19 8.51
CA ASN A 139 3.24 -23.16 7.52
C ASN A 139 4.34 -23.59 6.56
N ILE A 140 4.14 -23.33 5.28
CA ILE A 140 5.07 -23.58 4.18
C ILE A 140 5.49 -22.24 3.61
N LYS A 141 6.80 -22.00 3.54
CA LYS A 141 7.33 -20.79 2.88
C LYS A 141 7.25 -20.94 1.37
N VAL A 142 6.61 -19.97 0.76
CA VAL A 142 6.42 -19.88 -0.70
C VAL A 142 7.13 -18.66 -1.26
N THR A 143 7.32 -18.63 -2.57
CA THR A 143 7.73 -17.39 -3.24
C THR A 143 6.73 -16.30 -2.89
N PRO A 144 7.19 -15.12 -2.40
CA PRO A 144 6.31 -14.05 -1.99
C PRO A 144 5.30 -13.67 -3.05
N TYR A 145 4.07 -13.52 -2.65
CA TYR A 145 3.01 -13.17 -3.57
C TYR A 145 2.10 -12.08 -2.98
N VAL A 146 1.57 -11.30 -3.87
CA VAL A 146 0.60 -10.24 -3.55
C VAL A 146 -0.79 -10.83 -3.69
N THR A 147 -1.65 -10.55 -2.74
CA THR A 147 -3.05 -10.93 -2.85
C THR A 147 -3.71 -10.28 -4.07
N THR A 148 -4.55 -11.05 -4.75
CA THR A 148 -5.42 -10.57 -5.83
C THR A 148 -6.85 -10.35 -5.34
N VAL A 149 -7.11 -10.66 -4.08
CA VAL A 149 -8.44 -10.56 -3.47
C VAL A 149 -8.67 -9.13 -2.97
N PRO A 150 -9.72 -8.42 -3.44
CA PRO A 150 -9.98 -7.04 -3.03
C PRO A 150 -10.19 -6.85 -1.53
N GLN A 151 -10.64 -7.88 -0.82
CA GLN A 151 -10.87 -7.85 0.63
C GLN A 151 -9.58 -7.78 1.46
N ASP A 152 -8.46 -8.20 0.87
CA ASP A 152 -7.15 -8.19 1.54
C ASP A 152 -6.37 -6.87 1.30
N VAL A 153 -7.04 -5.87 0.71
CA VAL A 153 -6.48 -4.52 0.60
C VAL A 153 -6.63 -3.83 1.94
N GLU A 154 -5.50 -3.51 2.54
CA GLU A 154 -5.44 -2.77 3.80
C GLU A 154 -5.30 -1.28 3.53
N PHE A 155 -6.13 -0.47 4.16
CA PHE A 155 -5.98 0.98 4.15
C PHE A 155 -5.19 1.39 5.39
N MET A 156 -4.10 2.10 5.18
CA MET A 156 -3.21 2.52 6.26
C MET A 156 -3.01 4.02 6.28
N SER A 157 -2.98 4.59 7.49
CA SER A 157 -2.51 5.93 7.76
C SER A 157 -0.98 6.02 7.63
N ALA A 158 -0.43 7.23 7.68
CA ALA A 158 1.03 7.41 7.59
C ALA A 158 1.76 6.77 8.78
N ASP A 159 1.21 6.86 9.98
CA ASP A 159 1.79 6.30 11.20
C ASP A 159 1.84 4.76 11.16
N GLU A 160 0.77 4.12 10.67
CA GLU A 160 0.72 2.67 10.52
C GLU A 160 1.69 2.14 9.46
N GLU A 161 2.02 2.98 8.49
CA GLU A 161 2.90 2.68 7.38
C GLU A 161 4.39 2.71 7.77
N GLU A 162 4.78 3.52 8.80
CA GLU A 162 6.18 3.69 9.18
C GLU A 162 6.88 2.38 9.57
N ASP A 163 6.15 1.45 10.19
CA ASP A 163 6.66 0.14 10.59
C ASP A 163 6.60 -0.91 9.45
N LYS A 164 6.22 -0.53 8.23
CA LYS A 164 6.05 -1.45 7.12
C LYS A 164 7.16 -1.30 6.09
N ILE A 165 7.49 -2.43 5.45
CA ILE A 165 8.39 -2.48 4.31
C ILE A 165 7.53 -2.59 3.06
N ILE A 166 7.42 -1.49 2.33
CA ILE A 166 6.47 -1.33 1.23
C ILE A 166 7.21 -1.31 -0.10
N GLY A 167 6.88 -2.25 -0.97
CA GLY A 167 7.39 -2.29 -2.34
C GLY A 167 6.65 -1.31 -3.25
N GLN A 168 7.23 -1.03 -4.40
CA GLN A 168 6.59 -0.20 -5.41
C GLN A 168 5.46 -0.97 -6.11
N SER A 169 4.35 -0.30 -6.37
CA SER A 169 3.19 -0.88 -7.08
C SER A 169 3.50 -1.35 -8.51
N THR A 170 4.63 -0.90 -9.08
CA THR A 170 5.16 -1.31 -10.39
C THR A 170 5.95 -2.61 -10.35
N THR A 171 6.14 -3.23 -9.17
CA THR A 171 6.83 -4.51 -9.03
C THR A 171 6.16 -5.58 -9.89
N GLU A 172 6.96 -6.26 -10.70
CA GLU A 172 6.47 -7.28 -11.62
C GLU A 172 5.99 -8.51 -10.85
N VAL A 173 4.77 -8.92 -11.14
CA VAL A 173 4.14 -10.11 -10.58
C VAL A 173 3.58 -10.98 -11.71
N ASP A 174 3.54 -12.29 -11.48
CA ASP A 174 2.91 -13.22 -12.40
C ASP A 174 1.37 -13.20 -12.31
N SER A 175 0.71 -14.03 -13.11
CA SER A 175 -0.75 -14.16 -13.10
C SER A 175 -1.34 -14.66 -11.76
N LYS A 176 -0.50 -15.22 -10.89
CA LYS A 176 -0.85 -15.73 -9.55
C LYS A 176 -0.44 -14.75 -8.45
N GLY A 177 0.06 -13.57 -8.83
CA GLY A 177 0.56 -12.54 -7.91
C GLY A 177 1.95 -12.80 -7.34
N GLN A 178 2.68 -13.84 -7.77
CA GLN A 178 4.03 -14.12 -7.27
C GLN A 178 5.02 -13.08 -7.81
N ILE A 179 5.90 -12.59 -6.94
CA ILE A 179 6.89 -11.58 -7.30
C ILE A 179 8.02 -12.25 -8.08
N LEU A 180 8.26 -11.76 -9.31
CA LEU A 180 9.24 -12.34 -10.24
C LEU A 180 10.66 -11.82 -10.02
N SER A 181 10.79 -10.61 -9.47
CA SER A 181 12.07 -9.93 -9.31
C SER A 181 12.88 -10.51 -8.16
N ALA A 182 14.20 -10.72 -8.36
CA ALA A 182 15.10 -11.17 -7.31
C ALA A 182 15.30 -10.12 -6.20
N THR A 183 15.15 -8.83 -6.54
CA THR A 183 15.19 -7.70 -5.61
C THR A 183 14.09 -6.70 -5.96
N VAL A 184 13.55 -6.04 -4.95
CA VAL A 184 12.48 -5.06 -5.10
C VAL A 184 12.92 -3.75 -4.44
N ASP A 185 12.63 -2.64 -5.11
CA ASP A 185 12.78 -1.31 -4.52
C ASP A 185 11.66 -1.09 -3.50
N VAL A 186 12.06 -0.77 -2.29
CA VAL A 186 11.13 -0.60 -1.16
C VAL A 186 11.32 0.73 -0.48
N ARG A 187 10.25 1.17 0.14
CA ARG A 187 10.25 2.30 1.07
C ARG A 187 10.01 1.77 2.50
N GLU A 188 10.79 2.26 3.42
CA GLU A 188 10.68 2.02 4.86
C GLU A 188 10.85 3.37 5.55
N GLY A 189 9.74 3.98 5.94
CA GLY A 189 9.71 5.39 6.35
C GLY A 189 10.22 6.31 5.23
N GLU A 190 11.26 7.07 5.51
CA GLU A 190 11.93 7.97 4.54
C GLU A 190 12.95 7.26 3.64
N ALA A 191 13.41 6.09 4.04
CA ALA A 191 14.49 5.39 3.35
C ALA A 191 13.97 4.60 2.13
N VAL A 192 14.68 4.72 1.01
CA VAL A 192 14.46 3.86 -0.17
C VAL A 192 15.66 2.93 -0.31
N ARG A 193 15.39 1.63 -0.42
CA ARG A 193 16.43 0.60 -0.53
C ARG A 193 15.97 -0.60 -1.35
N LYS A 194 16.92 -1.42 -1.77
CA LYS A 194 16.63 -2.70 -2.45
C LYS A 194 16.70 -3.84 -1.45
N ILE A 195 15.68 -4.68 -1.44
CA ILE A 195 15.64 -5.87 -0.59
C ILE A 195 15.19 -7.10 -1.38
N GLN A 196 15.35 -8.27 -0.76
CA GLN A 196 14.75 -9.50 -1.27
C GLN A 196 13.24 -9.50 -0.99
N PRO A 197 12.42 -10.04 -1.91
CA PRO A 197 10.96 -10.05 -1.77
C PRO A 197 10.43 -10.68 -0.48
N GLN A 198 11.20 -11.61 0.12
CA GLN A 198 10.83 -12.30 1.37
C GLN A 198 10.61 -11.37 2.57
N ASN A 199 11.21 -10.18 2.53
CA ASN A 199 11.11 -9.20 3.61
C ASN A 199 10.02 -8.15 3.36
N LEU A 200 9.30 -8.25 2.24
CA LEU A 200 8.18 -7.36 1.95
C LEU A 200 6.99 -7.64 2.86
N THR A 201 6.36 -6.56 3.29
CA THR A 201 5.09 -6.64 4.02
C THR A 201 3.91 -6.26 3.13
N HIS A 202 4.08 -5.26 2.29
CA HIS A 202 3.01 -4.69 1.43
C HIS A 202 3.56 -4.25 0.07
N LEU A 203 2.60 -4.04 -0.85
CA LEU A 203 2.86 -3.54 -2.20
C LEU A 203 1.77 -2.56 -2.64
#